data_1b9b3a99432e28c081116dbaa051c5b3
#
_entry.id   1b9b3a99432e28c081116dbaa051c5b3
#
_cell.length_a   1.000
_cell.length_b   1.000
_cell.length_c   1.000
_cell.angle_alpha   90.00
_cell.angle_beta   90.00
_cell.angle_gamma   90.00
#
_symmetry.space_group_name_H-M   'P 1'
#
loop_
_entity.id
_entity.type
_entity.pdbx_description
1 polymer ?
#
loop_
_entity_poly.entity_id
_entity_poly.type
_entity_poly.pdbx_seq_one_letter_code
_entity_poly.pdbx_strand_id
1 'polypeptide(L)'
;MPFSRPVVQGTEMMVHQQEGNLAELTAKRDKLQEEAYLRNPETAYLVSNEKFDEKIEEMGIIGPEDAVTIAGMYAERAAYQTKQWIMKMVHDLLELLFHAAGLIIDTLRTFILIVLAILGPIVFGIAVWDGLAGSLTAWFSRYISVYLWLPVSSILTALLTKIQVLMIEKDIEALSDPNYLPDSGTWYYIVFFLIGIVGYFCVPTVAGWIIEAGGGIGSYGRNVNQTAQHGAKGAYTGGKAAMAGAGAAVGNVGGRIKGALLKGK
;
A
#
# COMPACT_ATOMS: atom_id res chain seq x y z
N MET A 1 -10.23 -23.15 7.54
CA MET A 1 -10.89 -22.49 6.41
C MET A 1 -10.02 -22.71 5.18
N PRO A 2 -10.44 -23.47 4.16
CA PRO A 2 -9.58 -23.96 3.09
C PRO A 2 -9.34 -22.97 1.92
N PHE A 3 -10.06 -21.85 1.87
CA PHE A 3 -9.99 -20.93 0.72
C PHE A 3 -8.82 -19.93 0.73
N SER A 4 -8.22 -19.67 1.85
CA SER A 4 -7.10 -18.69 1.98
C SER A 4 -5.73 -19.30 1.67
N ARG A 5 -5.55 -20.59 1.85
CA ARG A 5 -4.25 -21.27 1.66
C ARG A 5 -3.73 -21.21 0.21
N PRO A 6 -4.51 -21.49 -0.85
CA PRO A 6 -3.96 -21.50 -2.19
C PRO A 6 -3.57 -20.11 -2.70
N VAL A 7 -4.27 -19.04 -2.30
CA VAL A 7 -3.94 -17.68 -2.72
C VAL A 7 -2.66 -17.20 -2.02
N VAL A 8 -2.56 -17.43 -0.71
CA VAL A 8 -1.37 -17.08 0.07
C VAL A 8 -0.15 -17.88 -0.38
N GLN A 9 -0.28 -19.19 -0.59
CA GLN A 9 0.81 -20.03 -1.10
C GLN A 9 1.23 -19.64 -2.52
N GLY A 10 0.30 -19.26 -3.38
CA GLY A 10 0.60 -18.79 -4.74
C GLY A 10 1.38 -17.47 -4.73
N THR A 11 1.00 -16.52 -3.87
CA THR A 11 1.74 -15.25 -3.71
C THR A 11 3.10 -15.45 -3.04
N GLU A 12 3.22 -16.30 -2.04
CA GLU A 12 4.49 -16.63 -1.39
C GLU A 12 5.48 -17.29 -2.37
N MET A 13 5.05 -18.25 -3.18
CA MET A 13 5.90 -18.87 -4.21
C MET A 13 6.34 -17.86 -5.27
N MET A 14 5.46 -16.95 -5.70
CA MET A 14 5.83 -15.87 -6.62
C MET A 14 6.86 -14.92 -6.01
N VAL A 15 6.69 -14.53 -4.75
CA VAL A 15 7.62 -13.65 -4.04
C VAL A 15 8.99 -14.32 -3.92
N HIS A 16 9.07 -15.57 -3.46
CA HIS A 16 10.35 -16.30 -3.33
C HIS A 16 11.06 -16.49 -4.68
N GLN A 17 10.34 -16.78 -5.75
CA GLN A 17 10.92 -16.87 -7.08
C GLN A 17 11.44 -15.52 -7.58
N GLN A 18 10.72 -14.43 -7.28
CA GLN A 18 11.13 -13.08 -7.64
C GLN A 18 12.32 -12.60 -6.80
N GLU A 19 12.39 -12.95 -5.51
CA GLU A 19 13.54 -12.64 -4.64
C GLU A 19 14.82 -13.34 -5.10
N GLY A 20 14.73 -14.60 -5.54
CA GLY A 20 15.87 -15.32 -6.13
C GLY A 20 16.39 -14.65 -7.41
N ASN A 21 15.49 -14.28 -8.31
CA ASN A 21 15.83 -13.52 -9.51
C ASN A 21 16.42 -12.13 -9.18
N LEU A 22 15.90 -11.47 -8.16
CA LEU A 22 16.34 -10.16 -7.73
C LEU A 22 17.81 -10.18 -7.27
N ALA A 23 18.18 -11.17 -6.46
CA ALA A 23 19.57 -11.33 -5.99
C ALA A 23 20.54 -11.56 -7.15
N GLU A 24 20.17 -12.41 -8.12
CA GLU A 24 20.99 -12.69 -9.31
C GLU A 24 21.14 -11.44 -10.18
N LEU A 25 20.04 -10.72 -10.44
CA LEU A 25 20.06 -9.49 -11.24
C LEU A 25 20.86 -8.39 -10.54
N THR A 26 20.76 -8.26 -9.23
CA THR A 26 21.55 -7.30 -8.45
C THR A 26 23.04 -7.60 -8.57
N ALA A 27 23.45 -8.86 -8.40
CA ALA A 27 24.84 -9.26 -8.55
C ALA A 27 25.35 -9.02 -9.99
N LYS A 28 24.52 -9.24 -10.99
CA LYS A 28 24.85 -8.95 -12.40
C LYS A 28 25.02 -7.45 -12.64
N ARG A 29 24.10 -6.64 -12.13
CA ARG A 29 24.19 -5.17 -12.22
C ARG A 29 25.47 -4.65 -11.59
N ASP A 30 25.82 -5.11 -10.39
CA ASP A 30 26.98 -4.64 -9.65
C ASP A 30 28.28 -4.95 -10.41
N LYS A 31 28.40 -6.15 -11.02
CA LYS A 31 29.52 -6.50 -11.88
C LYS A 31 29.61 -5.60 -13.13
N LEU A 32 28.50 -5.38 -13.82
CA LEU A 32 28.46 -4.50 -14.99
C LEU A 32 28.76 -3.05 -14.63
N GLN A 33 28.36 -2.61 -13.46
CA GLN A 33 28.68 -1.27 -12.96
C GLN A 33 30.18 -1.12 -12.69
N GLU A 34 30.82 -2.10 -12.06
CA GLU A 34 32.26 -2.13 -11.87
C GLU A 34 33.02 -2.14 -13.21
N GLU A 35 32.60 -2.99 -14.16
CA GLU A 35 33.17 -3.03 -15.51
C GLU A 35 32.99 -1.71 -16.26
N ALA A 36 31.85 -1.01 -16.12
CA ALA A 36 31.61 0.27 -16.75
C ALA A 36 32.54 1.37 -16.20
N TYR A 37 32.79 1.38 -14.89
CA TYR A 37 33.79 2.28 -14.28
C TYR A 37 35.20 1.98 -14.75
N LEU A 38 35.58 0.72 -14.85
CA LEU A 38 36.90 0.29 -15.31
C LEU A 38 37.15 0.59 -16.78
N ARG A 39 36.09 0.61 -17.60
CA ARG A 39 36.16 0.89 -19.03
C ARG A 39 36.57 2.34 -19.35
N ASN A 40 36.18 3.29 -18.50
CA ASN A 40 36.47 4.69 -18.66
C ASN A 40 37.80 5.04 -17.93
N PRO A 41 38.85 5.49 -18.64
CA PRO A 41 40.13 5.87 -18.02
C PRO A 41 40.02 7.00 -16.99
N GLU A 42 38.99 7.87 -17.13
CA GLU A 42 38.78 8.98 -16.20
C GLU A 42 38.18 8.54 -14.86
N THR A 43 37.54 7.36 -14.80
CA THR A 43 36.91 6.85 -13.59
C THR A 43 37.50 5.55 -13.06
N ALA A 44 38.32 4.86 -13.87
CA ALA A 44 38.93 3.58 -13.53
C ALA A 44 39.79 3.65 -12.25
N TYR A 45 40.53 4.76 -12.09
CA TYR A 45 41.38 4.98 -10.90
C TYR A 45 40.57 5.20 -9.60
N LEU A 46 39.29 5.56 -9.69
CA LEU A 46 38.41 5.71 -8.53
C LEU A 46 38.03 4.35 -7.90
N VAL A 47 37.91 3.31 -8.76
CA VAL A 47 37.40 1.99 -8.39
C VAL A 47 38.53 0.98 -8.21
N SER A 48 39.53 0.96 -9.11
CA SER A 48 40.65 0.00 -9.08
C SER A 48 41.89 0.58 -8.41
N ASN A 49 42.52 -0.22 -7.52
CA ASN A 49 43.82 0.14 -6.94
C ASN A 49 44.92 0.11 -8.00
N GLU A 50 44.90 -0.91 -8.88
CA GLU A 50 45.90 -1.07 -9.94
C GLU A 50 45.89 0.11 -10.91
N LYS A 51 44.70 0.54 -11.32
CA LYS A 51 44.53 1.71 -12.21
C LYS A 51 44.89 3.04 -11.55
N PHE A 52 44.75 3.11 -10.24
CA PHE A 52 45.17 4.27 -9.46
C PHE A 52 46.68 4.36 -9.38
N ASP A 53 47.35 3.24 -9.07
CA ASP A 53 48.80 3.18 -8.97
C ASP A 53 49.46 3.39 -10.37
N GLU A 54 48.89 2.79 -11.42
CA GLU A 54 49.32 2.99 -12.83
C GLU A 54 49.26 4.50 -13.22
N LYS A 55 48.18 5.17 -12.86
CA LYS A 55 47.99 6.59 -13.16
C LYS A 55 48.96 7.50 -12.37
N ILE A 56 49.33 7.12 -11.13
CA ILE A 56 50.37 7.83 -10.37
C ILE A 56 51.75 7.61 -10.97
N GLU A 57 52.07 6.38 -11.40
CA GLU A 57 53.34 6.06 -12.02
C GLU A 57 53.49 6.77 -13.37
N GLU A 58 52.46 6.86 -14.18
CA GLU A 58 52.47 7.59 -15.44
C GLU A 58 52.73 9.10 -15.29
N MET A 59 52.22 9.70 -14.20
CA MET A 59 52.44 11.14 -13.96
C MET A 59 53.88 11.45 -13.51
N GLY A 60 54.57 10.50 -12.88
CA GLY A 60 55.95 10.70 -12.39
C GLY A 60 56.00 11.84 -11.32
N ILE A 61 56.84 11.69 -10.31
CA ILE A 61 57.04 12.79 -9.33
C ILE A 61 58.23 13.60 -9.79
N ILE A 62 58.01 14.65 -10.62
CA ILE A 62 59.08 15.49 -11.14
C ILE A 62 59.09 16.90 -10.51
N GLY A 63 57.95 17.35 -9.91
CA GLY A 63 57.86 18.70 -9.36
C GLY A 63 56.80 18.86 -8.24
N PRO A 64 56.78 19.99 -7.56
CA PRO A 64 55.82 20.26 -6.50
C PRO A 64 54.37 20.37 -7.01
N GLU A 65 54.16 20.64 -8.29
CA GLU A 65 52.83 20.70 -8.93
C GLU A 65 52.24 19.30 -9.08
N ASP A 66 53.07 18.30 -9.37
CA ASP A 66 52.65 16.91 -9.48
C ASP A 66 52.19 16.35 -8.12
N ALA A 67 52.87 16.76 -7.04
CA ALA A 67 52.47 16.37 -5.66
C ALA A 67 51.09 16.92 -5.29
N VAL A 68 50.75 18.13 -5.75
CA VAL A 68 49.39 18.72 -5.50
C VAL A 68 48.33 17.96 -6.29
N THR A 69 48.63 17.60 -7.53
CA THR A 69 47.74 16.82 -8.41
C THR A 69 47.48 15.43 -7.84
N ILE A 70 48.53 14.75 -7.40
CA ILE A 70 48.42 13.43 -6.73
C ILE A 70 47.60 13.51 -5.44
N ALA A 71 47.83 14.53 -4.61
CA ALA A 71 47.03 14.76 -3.41
C ALA A 71 45.55 15.03 -3.74
N GLY A 72 45.27 15.73 -4.83
CA GLY A 72 43.93 15.94 -5.38
C GLY A 72 43.26 14.63 -5.76
N MET A 73 43.94 13.73 -6.47
CA MET A 73 43.43 12.40 -6.84
C MET A 73 43.15 11.52 -5.63
N TYR A 74 44.00 11.51 -4.61
CA TYR A 74 43.71 10.81 -3.35
C TYR A 74 42.46 11.36 -2.69
N ALA A 75 42.29 12.68 -2.64
CA ALA A 75 41.11 13.33 -2.06
C ALA A 75 39.85 13.00 -2.86
N GLU A 76 39.90 13.01 -4.20
CA GLU A 76 38.78 12.67 -5.07
C GLU A 76 38.37 11.20 -4.93
N ARG A 77 39.33 10.30 -4.89
CA ARG A 77 39.09 8.87 -4.65
C ARG A 77 38.48 8.62 -3.27
N ALA A 78 39.02 9.27 -2.23
CA ALA A 78 38.48 9.15 -0.88
C ALA A 78 37.05 9.68 -0.79
N ALA A 79 36.75 10.81 -1.44
CA ALA A 79 35.43 11.38 -1.51
C ALA A 79 34.45 10.44 -2.27
N TYR A 80 34.88 9.87 -3.40
CA TYR A 80 34.10 8.88 -4.15
C TYR A 80 33.79 7.63 -3.30
N GLN A 81 34.80 7.02 -2.69
CA GLN A 81 34.62 5.85 -1.84
C GLN A 81 33.73 6.12 -0.63
N THR A 82 33.89 7.28 -0.01
CA THR A 82 33.01 7.71 1.11
C THR A 82 31.58 7.88 0.64
N LYS A 83 31.35 8.52 -0.52
CA LYS A 83 30.03 8.67 -1.12
C LYS A 83 29.37 7.31 -1.38
N GLN A 84 30.10 6.37 -2.00
CA GLN A 84 29.61 5.02 -2.28
C GLN A 84 29.28 4.27 -1.00
N TRP A 85 30.13 4.36 0.01
CA TRP A 85 29.91 3.72 1.31
C TRP A 85 28.66 4.27 2.01
N ILE A 86 28.47 5.61 2.04
CA ILE A 86 27.29 6.23 2.61
C ILE A 86 26.02 5.81 1.85
N MET A 87 26.06 5.84 0.52
CA MET A 87 24.92 5.43 -0.31
C MET A 87 24.52 3.98 -0.10
N LYS A 88 25.53 3.08 -0.01
CA LYS A 88 25.28 1.68 0.31
C LYS A 88 24.68 1.52 1.71
N MET A 89 25.23 2.20 2.71
CA MET A 89 24.72 2.14 4.09
C MET A 89 23.25 2.63 4.16
N VAL A 90 22.91 3.72 3.46
CA VAL A 90 21.54 4.23 3.40
C VAL A 90 20.63 3.24 2.68
N HIS A 91 21.08 2.64 1.58
CA HIS A 91 20.33 1.61 0.86
C HIS A 91 20.03 0.41 1.76
N ASP A 92 21.05 -0.17 2.40
CA ASP A 92 20.93 -1.33 3.28
C ASP A 92 20.01 -1.05 4.48
N LEU A 93 20.09 0.17 5.04
CA LEU A 93 19.19 0.61 6.12
C LEU A 93 17.73 0.71 5.65
N LEU A 94 17.50 1.28 4.47
CA LEU A 94 16.14 1.42 3.93
C LEU A 94 15.55 0.07 3.54
N GLU A 95 16.35 -0.85 3.00
CA GLU A 95 15.95 -2.22 2.72
C GLU A 95 15.54 -2.93 4.02
N LEU A 96 16.33 -2.80 5.08
CA LEU A 96 15.98 -3.32 6.41
C LEU A 96 14.66 -2.73 6.92
N LEU A 97 14.48 -1.41 6.82
CA LEU A 97 13.24 -0.74 7.24
C LEU A 97 12.03 -1.18 6.40
N PHE A 98 12.23 -1.42 5.11
CA PHE A 98 11.19 -1.93 4.21
C PHE A 98 10.72 -3.32 4.65
N HIS A 99 11.64 -4.25 4.90
CA HIS A 99 11.31 -5.57 5.43
C HIS A 99 10.66 -5.50 6.82
N ALA A 100 11.18 -4.62 7.69
CA ALA A 100 10.60 -4.39 9.00
C ALA A 100 9.16 -3.85 8.92
N ALA A 101 8.84 -2.97 7.97
CA ALA A 101 7.49 -2.45 7.78
C ALA A 101 6.49 -3.57 7.45
N GLY A 102 6.87 -4.53 6.59
CA GLY A 102 6.05 -5.72 6.31
C GLY A 102 5.80 -6.55 7.56
N LEU A 103 6.85 -6.87 8.32
CA LEU A 103 6.75 -7.65 9.57
C LEU A 103 5.90 -6.93 10.64
N ILE A 104 5.99 -5.60 10.74
CA ILE A 104 5.18 -4.80 11.66
C ILE A 104 3.70 -4.95 11.32
N ILE A 105 3.32 -4.82 10.05
CA ILE A 105 1.92 -4.95 9.63
C ILE A 105 1.38 -6.36 9.91
N ASP A 106 2.15 -7.42 9.66
CA ASP A 106 1.73 -8.79 9.93
C ASP A 106 1.59 -9.08 11.43
N THR A 107 2.50 -8.54 12.23
CA THR A 107 2.44 -8.65 13.70
C THR A 107 1.22 -7.90 14.26
N LEU A 108 1.01 -6.65 13.83
CA LEU A 108 -0.14 -5.83 14.24
C LEU A 108 -1.45 -6.51 13.85
N ARG A 109 -1.55 -7.05 12.62
CA ARG A 109 -2.70 -7.81 12.17
C ARG A 109 -3.03 -8.96 13.11
N THR A 110 -2.02 -9.77 13.42
CA THR A 110 -2.19 -10.93 14.31
C THR A 110 -2.64 -10.51 15.69
N PHE A 111 -2.01 -9.48 16.25
CA PHE A 111 -2.40 -8.93 17.55
C PHE A 111 -3.86 -8.44 17.59
N ILE A 112 -4.26 -7.64 16.58
CA ILE A 112 -5.61 -7.09 16.49
C ILE A 112 -6.65 -8.22 16.32
N LEU A 113 -6.35 -9.26 15.51
CA LEU A 113 -7.25 -10.40 15.33
C LEU A 113 -7.44 -11.18 16.64
N ILE A 114 -6.38 -11.37 17.43
CA ILE A 114 -6.47 -12.01 18.75
C ILE A 114 -7.37 -11.19 19.68
N VAL A 115 -7.16 -9.88 19.75
CA VAL A 115 -7.98 -8.97 20.58
C VAL A 115 -9.45 -9.02 20.13
N LEU A 116 -9.72 -8.95 18.84
CA LEU A 116 -11.08 -9.06 18.31
C LEU A 116 -11.72 -10.42 18.62
N ALA A 117 -10.94 -11.51 18.56
CA ALA A 117 -11.44 -12.85 18.90
C ALA A 117 -11.82 -12.96 20.38
N ILE A 118 -11.01 -12.39 21.29
CA ILE A 118 -11.30 -12.38 22.74
C ILE A 118 -12.52 -11.51 23.04
N LEU A 119 -12.71 -10.39 22.34
CA LEU A 119 -13.87 -9.51 22.50
C LEU A 119 -15.15 -10.06 21.86
N GLY A 120 -15.05 -11.06 20.99
CA GLY A 120 -16.17 -11.67 20.27
C GLY A 120 -17.34 -12.05 21.20
N PRO A 121 -17.16 -12.90 22.24
CA PRO A 121 -18.23 -13.31 23.15
C PRO A 121 -18.94 -12.12 23.82
N ILE A 122 -18.21 -11.06 24.17
CA ILE A 122 -18.75 -9.84 24.76
C ILE A 122 -19.65 -9.11 23.78
N VAL A 123 -19.19 -8.96 22.52
CA VAL A 123 -19.98 -8.31 21.46
C VAL A 123 -21.25 -9.11 21.14
N PHE A 124 -21.17 -10.44 21.13
CA PHE A 124 -22.33 -11.31 20.96
C PHE A 124 -23.35 -11.12 22.11
N GLY A 125 -22.88 -11.04 23.38
CA GLY A 125 -23.74 -10.78 24.54
C GLY A 125 -24.44 -9.42 24.44
N ILE A 126 -23.74 -8.38 24.01
CA ILE A 126 -24.30 -7.02 23.85
C ILE A 126 -25.32 -6.98 22.70
N ALA A 127 -25.06 -7.70 21.62
CA ALA A 127 -25.92 -7.71 20.44
C ALA A 127 -27.31 -8.32 20.63
N VAL A 128 -27.52 -9.05 21.74
CA VAL A 128 -28.82 -9.62 22.11
C VAL A 128 -29.81 -8.53 22.55
N TRP A 129 -29.33 -7.38 23.04
CA TRP A 129 -30.20 -6.29 23.48
C TRP A 129 -30.78 -5.50 22.30
N ASP A 130 -32.07 -5.24 22.34
CA ASP A 130 -32.75 -4.45 21.32
C ASP A 130 -32.08 -3.07 21.13
N GLY A 131 -31.74 -2.75 19.89
CA GLY A 131 -31.03 -1.53 19.53
C GLY A 131 -29.52 -1.63 19.44
N LEU A 132 -28.88 -2.68 19.98
CA LEU A 132 -27.43 -2.89 19.94
C LEU A 132 -26.98 -3.96 18.90
N ALA A 133 -27.90 -4.55 18.14
CA ALA A 133 -27.61 -5.54 17.09
C ALA A 133 -26.60 -5.05 16.03
N GLY A 134 -26.52 -3.72 15.80
CA GLY A 134 -25.52 -3.11 14.92
C GLY A 134 -24.07 -3.27 15.38
N SER A 135 -23.82 -3.54 16.67
CA SER A 135 -22.47 -3.76 17.20
C SER A 135 -21.83 -5.03 16.66
N LEU A 136 -22.60 -6.09 16.48
CA LEU A 136 -22.15 -7.35 15.89
C LEU A 136 -21.71 -7.17 14.44
N THR A 137 -22.50 -6.46 13.66
CA THR A 137 -22.18 -6.15 12.25
C THR A 137 -20.90 -5.32 12.13
N ALA A 138 -20.75 -4.30 12.99
CA ALA A 138 -19.54 -3.48 13.03
C ALA A 138 -18.31 -4.30 13.43
N TRP A 139 -18.45 -5.22 14.38
CA TRP A 139 -17.37 -6.12 14.80
C TRP A 139 -16.95 -7.05 13.66
N PHE A 140 -17.89 -7.71 12.97
CA PHE A 140 -17.60 -8.53 11.81
C PHE A 140 -16.91 -7.75 10.70
N SER A 141 -17.37 -6.54 10.39
CA SER A 141 -16.73 -5.68 9.38
C SER A 141 -15.27 -5.39 9.73
N ARG A 142 -14.96 -5.09 10.98
CA ARG A 142 -13.59 -4.86 11.45
C ARG A 142 -12.76 -6.14 11.40
N TYR A 143 -13.31 -7.27 11.82
CA TYR A 143 -12.63 -8.56 11.79
C TYR A 143 -12.22 -8.93 10.35
N ILE A 144 -13.13 -8.80 9.39
CA ILE A 144 -12.88 -9.06 7.98
C ILE A 144 -11.87 -8.04 7.40
N SER A 145 -11.99 -6.75 7.77
CA SER A 145 -11.04 -5.73 7.32
C SER A 145 -9.61 -6.06 7.73
N VAL A 146 -9.38 -6.42 8.99
CA VAL A 146 -8.05 -6.81 9.48
C VAL A 146 -7.57 -8.12 8.86
N TYR A 147 -8.47 -9.06 8.60
CA TYR A 147 -8.14 -10.29 7.89
C TYR A 147 -7.62 -10.04 6.47
N LEU A 148 -8.18 -9.04 5.78
CA LEU A 148 -7.78 -8.62 4.44
C LEU A 148 -6.41 -7.93 4.37
N TRP A 149 -5.80 -7.55 5.50
CA TRP A 149 -4.46 -6.95 5.47
C TRP A 149 -3.43 -7.88 4.84
N LEU A 150 -3.53 -9.20 5.10
CA LEU A 150 -2.58 -10.17 4.53
C LEU A 150 -2.61 -10.22 3.00
N PRO A 151 -3.75 -10.43 2.33
CA PRO A 151 -3.76 -10.44 0.87
C PRO A 151 -3.40 -9.07 0.27
N VAL A 152 -3.76 -7.96 0.91
CA VAL A 152 -3.38 -6.62 0.44
C VAL A 152 -1.87 -6.40 0.56
N SER A 153 -1.25 -6.77 1.70
CA SER A 153 0.21 -6.67 1.88
C SER A 153 0.96 -7.57 0.90
N SER A 154 0.48 -8.81 0.68
CA SER A 154 1.10 -9.74 -0.27
C SER A 154 1.07 -9.21 -1.72
N ILE A 155 -0.04 -8.61 -2.14
CA ILE A 155 -0.14 -7.97 -3.46
C ILE A 155 0.82 -6.78 -3.55
N LEU A 156 0.88 -5.94 -2.51
CA LEU A 156 1.80 -4.81 -2.46
C LEU A 156 3.26 -5.27 -2.57
N THR A 157 3.66 -6.28 -1.79
CA THR A 157 5.00 -6.87 -1.86
C THR A 157 5.31 -7.36 -3.29
N ALA A 158 4.41 -8.13 -3.89
CA ALA A 158 4.61 -8.65 -5.25
C ALA A 158 4.76 -7.53 -6.29
N LEU A 159 3.97 -6.46 -6.19
CA LEU A 159 4.08 -5.29 -7.07
C LEU A 159 5.42 -4.57 -6.88
N LEU A 160 5.82 -4.34 -5.63
CA LEU A 160 7.08 -3.66 -5.33
C LEU A 160 8.28 -4.46 -5.79
N THR A 161 8.31 -5.78 -5.55
CA THR A 161 9.38 -6.66 -6.05
C THR A 161 9.44 -6.65 -7.58
N LYS A 162 8.29 -6.66 -8.27
CA LYS A 162 8.28 -6.56 -9.73
C LYS A 162 8.82 -5.24 -10.24
N ILE A 163 8.48 -4.13 -9.60
CA ILE A 163 9.02 -2.80 -9.95
C ILE A 163 10.54 -2.78 -9.73
N GLN A 164 11.02 -3.34 -8.62
CA GLN A 164 12.45 -3.42 -8.32
C GLN A 164 13.22 -4.23 -9.37
N VAL A 165 12.69 -5.38 -9.80
CA VAL A 165 13.25 -6.17 -10.89
C VAL A 165 13.34 -5.35 -12.18
N LEU A 166 12.26 -4.65 -12.57
CA LEU A 166 12.25 -3.81 -13.77
C LEU A 166 13.24 -2.63 -13.69
N MET A 167 13.45 -2.07 -12.50
CA MET A 167 14.46 -1.02 -12.29
C MET A 167 15.87 -1.57 -12.53
N ILE A 168 16.19 -2.75 -11.97
CA ILE A 168 17.50 -3.39 -12.14
C ILE A 168 17.72 -3.83 -13.61
N GLU A 169 16.70 -4.37 -14.25
CA GLU A 169 16.78 -4.74 -15.69
C GLU A 169 17.11 -3.52 -16.56
N LYS A 170 16.50 -2.36 -16.30
CA LYS A 170 16.82 -1.11 -16.99
C LYS A 170 18.23 -0.61 -16.70
N ASP A 171 18.72 -0.76 -15.47
CA ASP A 171 20.09 -0.42 -15.14
C ASP A 171 21.08 -1.30 -15.89
N ILE A 172 20.81 -2.60 -15.96
CA ILE A 172 21.64 -3.56 -16.72
C ILE A 172 21.66 -3.19 -18.21
N GLU A 173 20.51 -2.80 -18.76
CA GLU A 173 20.41 -2.34 -20.15
C GLU A 173 21.25 -1.08 -20.37
N ALA A 174 21.12 -0.09 -19.49
CA ALA A 174 21.91 1.15 -19.59
C ALA A 174 23.41 0.91 -19.42
N LEU A 175 23.84 0.06 -18.48
CA LEU A 175 25.23 -0.31 -18.24
C LEU A 175 25.85 -1.11 -19.40
N SER A 176 25.03 -1.71 -20.25
CA SER A 176 25.47 -2.42 -21.44
C SER A 176 25.88 -1.46 -22.59
N ASP A 177 25.47 -0.19 -22.53
CA ASP A 177 25.93 0.84 -23.48
C ASP A 177 27.38 1.24 -23.14
N PRO A 178 28.33 1.14 -24.10
CA PRO A 178 29.72 1.52 -23.88
C PRO A 178 29.94 2.99 -23.52
N ASN A 179 29.03 3.87 -23.92
CA ASN A 179 29.11 5.30 -23.65
C ASN A 179 28.39 5.74 -22.36
N TYR A 180 27.68 4.82 -21.71
CA TYR A 180 26.98 5.12 -20.48
C TYR A 180 27.97 5.18 -19.32
N LEU A 181 28.05 6.34 -18.67
CA LEU A 181 28.76 6.51 -17.40
C LEU A 181 27.76 6.27 -16.27
N PRO A 182 28.03 5.32 -15.37
CA PRO A 182 27.17 5.11 -14.23
C PRO A 182 27.17 6.38 -13.38
N ASP A 183 26.14 7.18 -13.51
CA ASP A 183 25.87 8.25 -12.55
C ASP A 183 25.38 7.62 -11.26
N SER A 184 25.56 8.30 -10.15
CA SER A 184 25.17 7.85 -8.82
C SER A 184 23.64 7.70 -8.69
N GLY A 185 23.03 6.95 -9.62
CA GLY A 185 21.60 6.69 -9.76
C GLY A 185 20.97 5.93 -8.58
N THR A 186 21.70 5.75 -7.47
CA THR A 186 21.24 5.08 -6.26
C THR A 186 20.08 5.82 -5.58
N TRP A 187 19.90 7.12 -5.85
CA TRP A 187 18.88 7.93 -5.20
C TRP A 187 17.45 7.48 -5.53
N TYR A 188 17.17 6.98 -6.73
CA TYR A 188 15.83 6.50 -7.09
C TYR A 188 15.47 5.19 -6.39
N TYR A 189 16.45 4.34 -6.04
CA TYR A 189 16.22 3.20 -5.16
C TYR A 189 15.83 3.64 -3.75
N ILE A 190 16.45 4.71 -3.23
CA ILE A 190 16.07 5.30 -1.93
C ILE A 190 14.62 5.75 -1.95
N VAL A 191 14.21 6.49 -2.98
CA VAL A 191 12.81 6.93 -3.15
C VAL A 191 11.86 5.73 -3.27
N PHE A 192 12.26 4.69 -4.01
CA PHE A 192 11.49 3.47 -4.14
C PHE A 192 11.23 2.79 -2.78
N PHE A 193 12.27 2.60 -1.97
CA PHE A 193 12.10 2.02 -0.63
C PHE A 193 11.21 2.87 0.27
N LEU A 194 11.35 4.20 0.22
CA LEU A 194 10.49 5.11 0.98
C LEU A 194 9.02 4.95 0.58
N ILE A 195 8.74 4.89 -0.73
CA ILE A 195 7.38 4.65 -1.25
C ILE A 195 6.86 3.29 -0.76
N GLY A 196 7.70 2.26 -0.78
CA GLY A 196 7.34 0.94 -0.30
C GLY A 196 6.99 0.91 1.19
N ILE A 197 7.80 1.56 2.03
CA ILE A 197 7.56 1.68 3.47
C ILE A 197 6.22 2.39 3.73
N VAL A 198 5.99 3.55 3.07
CA VAL A 198 4.70 4.27 3.18
C VAL A 198 3.55 3.40 2.67
N GLY A 199 3.76 2.64 1.59
CA GLY A 199 2.77 1.71 1.05
C GLY A 199 2.31 0.67 2.07
N TYR A 200 3.22 0.10 2.86
CA TYR A 200 2.85 -0.83 3.93
C TYR A 200 1.95 -0.17 5.00
N PHE A 201 2.22 1.07 5.39
CA PHE A 201 1.36 1.80 6.32
C PHE A 201 -0.02 2.14 5.73
N CYS A 202 -0.16 2.14 4.41
CA CYS A 202 -1.46 2.32 3.74
C CYS A 202 -2.30 1.03 3.69
N VAL A 203 -1.71 -0.16 3.91
CA VAL A 203 -2.42 -1.45 3.85
C VAL A 203 -3.70 -1.49 4.68
N PRO A 204 -3.73 -1.04 5.96
CA PRO A 204 -4.94 -1.01 6.76
C PRO A 204 -6.05 -0.14 6.15
N THR A 205 -5.69 0.99 5.58
CA THR A 205 -6.62 1.92 4.94
C THR A 205 -7.22 1.33 3.68
N VAL A 206 -6.40 0.72 2.82
CA VAL A 206 -6.86 0.06 1.57
C VAL A 206 -7.79 -1.11 1.90
N ALA A 207 -7.44 -1.93 2.89
CA ALA A 207 -8.30 -3.02 3.35
C ALA A 207 -9.65 -2.50 3.89
N GLY A 208 -9.66 -1.35 4.56
CA GLY A 208 -10.87 -0.65 4.98
C GLY A 208 -11.75 -0.24 3.79
N TRP A 209 -11.18 0.34 2.75
CA TRP A 209 -11.91 0.73 1.54
C TRP A 209 -12.58 -0.45 0.82
N ILE A 210 -11.94 -1.63 0.82
CA ILE A 210 -12.54 -2.84 0.23
C ILE A 210 -13.83 -3.21 0.94
N ILE A 211 -13.86 -3.10 2.28
CA ILE A 211 -15.06 -3.37 3.07
C ILE A 211 -16.12 -2.29 2.88
N GLU A 212 -15.73 -1.03 2.81
CA GLU A 212 -16.64 0.08 2.56
C GLU A 212 -17.25 0.03 1.15
N ALA A 213 -16.43 -0.28 0.12
CA ALA A 213 -16.89 -0.46 -1.26
C ALA A 213 -17.83 -1.67 -1.43
N GLY A 214 -17.61 -2.74 -0.65
CA GLY A 214 -18.52 -3.89 -0.55
C GLY A 214 -19.88 -3.59 0.11
N GLY A 215 -20.18 -2.31 0.38
CA GLY A 215 -21.42 -1.87 0.99
C GLY A 215 -21.41 -1.90 2.51
N GLY A 216 -20.23 -2.06 3.14
CA GLY A 216 -20.02 -2.25 4.57
C GLY A 216 -21.21 -2.94 5.24
N ILE A 217 -21.06 -4.12 5.74
CA ILE A 217 -22.19 -4.92 6.32
C ILE A 217 -23.11 -4.05 7.21
N GLY A 218 -22.56 -2.94 7.76
CA GLY A 218 -23.32 -1.94 8.55
C GLY A 218 -24.17 -0.95 7.75
N SER A 219 -23.86 -0.68 6.48
CA SER A 219 -24.67 0.22 5.64
C SER A 219 -25.91 -0.49 5.09
N TYR A 220 -25.82 -1.78 4.81
CA TYR A 220 -26.97 -2.58 4.43
C TYR A 220 -28.04 -2.62 5.54
N GLY A 221 -27.63 -2.85 6.79
CA GLY A 221 -28.55 -2.81 7.93
C GLY A 221 -29.19 -1.44 8.15
N ARG A 222 -28.46 -0.35 7.98
CA ARG A 222 -28.97 1.01 8.08
C ARG A 222 -29.92 1.36 6.93
N ASN A 223 -29.57 1.01 5.69
CA ASN A 223 -30.41 1.29 4.52
C ASN A 223 -31.71 0.46 4.56
N VAL A 224 -31.66 -0.82 4.93
CA VAL A 224 -32.85 -1.65 5.08
C VAL A 224 -33.76 -1.11 6.20
N ASN A 225 -33.20 -0.70 7.34
CA ASN A 225 -33.98 -0.15 8.45
C ASN A 225 -34.54 1.23 8.12
N GLN A 226 -33.81 2.10 7.42
CA GLN A 226 -34.33 3.39 6.93
C GLN A 226 -35.42 3.19 5.87
N THR A 227 -35.23 2.28 4.92
CA THR A 227 -36.24 1.97 3.90
C THR A 227 -37.51 1.38 4.53
N ALA A 228 -37.37 0.50 5.53
CA ALA A 228 -38.50 -0.03 6.28
C ALA A 228 -39.23 1.05 7.09
N GLN A 229 -38.49 1.96 7.76
CA GLN A 229 -39.08 3.07 8.49
C GLN A 229 -39.75 4.11 7.57
N HIS A 230 -39.15 4.41 6.41
CA HIS A 230 -39.80 5.30 5.41
C HIS A 230 -41.00 4.64 4.76
N GLY A 231 -40.96 3.33 4.48
CA GLY A 231 -42.11 2.57 4.01
C GLY A 231 -43.26 2.53 5.01
N ALA A 232 -42.95 2.27 6.29
CA ALA A 232 -43.94 2.26 7.36
C ALA A 232 -44.55 3.66 7.63
N LYS A 233 -43.73 4.72 7.61
CA LYS A 233 -44.22 6.10 7.72
C LYS A 233 -45.06 6.50 6.49
N GLY A 234 -44.67 6.11 5.29
CA GLY A 234 -45.39 6.33 4.06
C GLY A 234 -46.77 5.65 4.05
N ALA A 235 -46.84 4.40 4.51
CA ALA A 235 -48.09 3.67 4.65
C ALA A 235 -49.01 4.27 5.71
N TYR A 236 -48.45 4.71 6.86
CA TYR A 236 -49.22 5.35 7.92
C TYR A 236 -49.76 6.73 7.51
N THR A 237 -48.96 7.55 6.83
CA THR A 237 -49.40 8.85 6.31
C THR A 237 -50.36 8.72 5.13
N GLY A 238 -50.15 7.77 4.21
CA GLY A 238 -51.03 7.44 3.12
C GLY A 238 -52.40 6.92 3.62
N GLY A 239 -52.40 6.04 4.64
CA GLY A 239 -53.63 5.55 5.29
C GLY A 239 -54.42 6.68 5.96
N LYS A 240 -53.76 7.62 6.68
CA LYS A 240 -54.43 8.80 7.24
C LYS A 240 -55.02 9.73 6.19
N ALA A 241 -54.30 9.97 5.08
CA ALA A 241 -54.80 10.79 3.99
C ALA A 241 -56.01 10.14 3.27
N ALA A 242 -55.99 8.81 3.08
CA ALA A 242 -57.12 8.07 2.53
C ALA A 242 -58.34 8.07 3.45
N MET A 243 -58.16 7.92 4.76
CA MET A 243 -59.25 8.05 5.73
C MET A 243 -59.79 9.46 5.82
N ALA A 244 -58.95 10.49 5.78
CA ALA A 244 -59.41 11.89 5.76
C ALA A 244 -60.15 12.24 4.48
N GLY A 245 -59.71 11.73 3.33
CA GLY A 245 -60.38 11.88 2.03
C GLY A 245 -61.75 11.18 2.01
N ALA A 246 -61.86 9.98 2.56
CA ALA A 246 -63.12 9.24 2.69
C ALA A 246 -64.11 9.96 3.64
N GLY A 247 -63.59 10.49 4.75
CA GLY A 247 -64.41 11.29 5.68
C GLY A 247 -64.95 12.57 5.09
N ALA A 248 -64.17 13.29 4.28
CA ALA A 248 -64.58 14.48 3.55
C ALA A 248 -65.60 14.18 2.44
N ALA A 249 -65.45 13.04 1.75
CA ALA A 249 -66.44 12.63 0.73
C ALA A 249 -67.79 12.28 1.35
N VAL A 250 -67.83 11.57 2.46
CA VAL A 250 -69.06 11.23 3.20
C VAL A 250 -69.72 12.48 3.77
N GLY A 251 -68.91 13.44 4.32
CA GLY A 251 -69.43 14.73 4.83
C GLY A 251 -70.05 15.57 3.76
N ASN A 252 -69.52 15.60 2.54
CA ASN A 252 -70.00 16.36 1.40
C ASN A 252 -71.33 15.78 0.79
N VAL A 253 -71.48 14.47 0.81
CA VAL A 253 -72.73 13.77 0.42
C VAL A 253 -73.84 14.07 1.44
N GLY A 254 -73.55 14.01 2.75
CA GLY A 254 -74.48 14.36 3.82
C GLY A 254 -74.98 15.85 3.73
N GLY A 255 -74.04 16.77 3.40
CA GLY A 255 -74.36 18.21 3.19
C GLY A 255 -75.29 18.46 2.00
N ARG A 256 -75.10 17.73 0.91
CA ARG A 256 -75.96 17.83 -0.31
C ARG A 256 -77.32 17.30 -0.07
N ILE A 257 -77.50 16.19 0.68
CA ILE A 257 -78.82 15.63 1.00
C ILE A 257 -79.60 16.57 1.93
N LYS A 258 -78.90 17.16 2.94
CA LYS A 258 -79.53 18.15 3.82
C LYS A 258 -79.95 19.42 3.07
N GLY A 259 -79.19 19.89 2.12
CA GLY A 259 -79.55 21.09 1.28
C GLY A 259 -80.70 20.80 0.32
N ALA A 260 -80.84 19.58 -0.18
CA ALA A 260 -81.96 19.17 -1.00
C ALA A 260 -83.29 19.06 -0.24
N LEU A 261 -83.25 18.60 0.98
CA LEU A 261 -84.45 18.48 1.83
C LEU A 261 -84.96 19.83 2.36
N LEU A 262 -84.10 20.83 2.47
CA LEU A 262 -84.48 22.19 2.90
C LEU A 262 -85.03 23.09 1.77
N LYS A 263 -84.84 22.72 0.49
CA LYS A 263 -85.31 23.48 -0.68
C LYS A 263 -86.68 23.00 -1.18
N GLY A 264 -87.29 22.05 -0.52
CA GLY A 264 -88.60 21.49 -0.89
C GLY A 264 -89.77 21.91 0.05
N LYS A 265 -89.67 23.12 0.63
CA LYS A 265 -90.86 23.79 1.28
C LYS A 265 -91.04 25.13 0.72
#